data_7975d5384e5b56cd8e51c6d4cc0f1466
#
_entry.id   7975d5384e5b56cd8e51c6d4cc0f1466
#
_cell.length_a   1.000
_cell.length_b   1.000
_cell.length_c   1.000
_cell.angle_alpha   90.00
_cell.angle_beta   90.00
_cell.angle_gamma   90.00
#
_symmetry.space_group_name_H-M   'P 1'
#
loop_
_entity.id
_entity.type
_entity.pdbx_description
1 polymer ?
#
loop_
_entity_poly.entity_id
_entity_poly.type
_entity_poly.pdbx_seq_one_letter_code
_entity_poly.pdbx_strand_id
1 'polypeptide(L)'
;RLTHPMRYNAETDHYEPIHWPDALALIAKHINGMDNPNQIELYTSGRASNEASYLYQLFGRMLGTSNFPDCSNMCHEASGVGLKQSIGVGKGTIRIDDFEKADAIFVFGQNPGTNHPRMLHSLKNAARRGARIVSFNTLRERGLERFADPQDPVQMLTPKSSPISSSYYQPNLGGDMAAVRGMVKALLETHRQRLAAGEPALFDLAF
;
A
#
# COMPACT_ATOMS: atom_id res chain seq x y z
N ARG A 1 -11.77 -18.85 -8.54
CA ARG A 1 -12.99 -18.13 -8.91
C ARG A 1 -14.16 -18.72 -8.14
N LEU A 2 -14.88 -17.88 -7.37
CA LEU A 2 -16.07 -18.31 -6.65
C LEU A 2 -17.18 -18.62 -7.67
N THR A 3 -17.79 -19.79 -7.56
CA THR A 3 -18.85 -20.26 -8.45
C THR A 3 -20.21 -20.35 -7.74
N HIS A 4 -20.21 -20.32 -6.42
CA HIS A 4 -21.39 -20.42 -5.57
C HIS A 4 -21.32 -19.38 -4.45
N PRO A 5 -22.45 -18.82 -4.00
CA PRO A 5 -22.46 -17.99 -2.80
C PRO A 5 -22.17 -18.84 -1.58
N MET A 6 -21.45 -18.26 -0.62
CA MET A 6 -21.08 -18.93 0.62
C MET A 6 -21.44 -18.03 1.80
N ARG A 7 -21.89 -18.63 2.88
CA ARG A 7 -22.16 -17.97 4.15
C ARG A 7 -21.18 -18.46 5.21
N TYR A 8 -20.62 -17.54 6.00
CA TYR A 8 -19.83 -17.91 7.16
C TYR A 8 -20.73 -18.48 8.27
N ASN A 9 -20.34 -19.63 8.81
CA ASN A 9 -20.95 -20.26 9.94
C ASN A 9 -20.01 -20.13 11.14
N ALA A 10 -20.43 -19.35 12.17
CA ALA A 10 -19.62 -19.10 13.36
C ALA A 10 -19.46 -20.33 14.26
N GLU A 11 -20.37 -21.29 14.18
CA GLU A 11 -20.30 -22.53 15.01
C GLU A 11 -19.22 -23.48 14.49
N THR A 12 -19.08 -23.56 13.16
CA THR A 12 -18.10 -24.43 12.50
C THR A 12 -16.83 -23.73 12.14
N ASP A 13 -16.80 -22.38 12.22
CA ASP A 13 -15.70 -21.49 11.76
C ASP A 13 -15.35 -21.69 10.27
N HIS A 14 -16.36 -22.03 9.45
CA HIS A 14 -16.19 -22.30 8.03
C HIS A 14 -17.17 -21.52 7.17
N TYR A 15 -16.82 -21.34 5.90
CA TYR A 15 -17.75 -20.88 4.87
C TYR A 15 -18.50 -22.05 4.26
N GLU A 16 -19.83 -22.02 4.32
CA GLU A 16 -20.71 -23.05 3.82
C GLU A 16 -21.46 -22.56 2.58
N PRO A 17 -21.60 -23.38 1.52
CA PRO A 17 -22.37 -23.02 0.35
C PRO A 17 -23.83 -22.77 0.70
N ILE A 18 -24.44 -21.74 0.09
CA ILE A 18 -25.89 -21.49 0.15
C ILE A 18 -26.43 -21.27 -1.25
N HIS A 19 -27.75 -21.40 -1.42
CA HIS A 19 -28.37 -21.09 -2.70
C HIS A 19 -28.55 -19.58 -2.89
N TRP A 20 -28.54 -19.13 -4.15
CA TRP A 20 -28.72 -17.71 -4.47
C TRP A 20 -29.98 -17.07 -3.88
N PRO A 21 -31.16 -17.69 -3.94
CA PRO A 21 -32.36 -17.15 -3.30
C PRO A 21 -32.18 -16.89 -1.82
N ASP A 22 -31.54 -17.82 -1.11
CA ASP A 22 -31.28 -17.71 0.34
C ASP A 22 -30.28 -16.63 0.66
N ALA A 23 -29.22 -16.49 -0.16
CA ALA A 23 -28.23 -15.43 -0.02
C ALA A 23 -28.88 -14.04 -0.19
N LEU A 24 -29.71 -13.88 -1.23
CA LEU A 24 -30.42 -12.63 -1.50
C LEU A 24 -31.46 -12.32 -0.40
N ALA A 25 -32.21 -13.35 0.07
CA ALA A 25 -33.14 -13.18 1.18
C ALA A 25 -32.42 -12.75 2.47
N LEU A 26 -31.25 -13.31 2.74
CA LEU A 26 -30.43 -12.96 3.90
C LEU A 26 -29.97 -11.49 3.82
N ILE A 27 -29.47 -11.05 2.67
CA ILE A 27 -29.05 -9.67 2.43
C ILE A 27 -30.25 -8.72 2.61
N ALA A 28 -31.37 -9.03 1.99
CA ALA A 28 -32.60 -8.23 2.09
C ALA A 28 -33.09 -8.13 3.55
N LYS A 29 -33.02 -9.21 4.31
CA LYS A 29 -33.37 -9.21 5.73
C LYS A 29 -32.51 -8.24 6.53
N HIS A 30 -31.21 -8.23 6.31
CA HIS A 30 -30.31 -7.31 7.00
C HIS A 30 -30.57 -5.85 6.61
N ILE A 31 -30.73 -5.57 5.32
CA ILE A 31 -31.01 -4.22 4.82
C ILE A 31 -32.34 -3.70 5.38
N ASN A 32 -33.41 -4.50 5.32
CA ASN A 32 -34.74 -4.12 5.82
C ASN A 32 -34.81 -4.02 7.34
N GLY A 33 -33.87 -4.59 8.07
CA GLY A 33 -33.77 -4.49 9.52
C GLY A 33 -33.02 -3.25 10.00
N MET A 34 -32.53 -2.40 9.12
CA MET A 34 -31.82 -1.17 9.48
C MET A 34 -32.80 -0.01 9.65
N ASP A 35 -32.68 0.71 10.74
CA ASP A 35 -33.54 1.86 11.05
C ASP A 35 -33.17 3.12 10.26
N ASN A 36 -31.94 3.19 9.76
CA ASN A 36 -31.42 4.35 9.04
C ASN A 36 -30.61 3.92 7.81
N PRO A 37 -30.96 4.40 6.60
CA PRO A 37 -30.21 4.11 5.39
C PRO A 37 -28.71 4.49 5.45
N ASN A 38 -28.35 5.45 6.27
CA ASN A 38 -26.95 5.84 6.45
C ASN A 38 -26.09 4.82 7.21
N GLN A 39 -26.69 3.75 7.73
CA GLN A 39 -25.97 2.57 8.25
C GLN A 39 -25.45 1.67 7.11
N ILE A 40 -25.87 1.94 5.87
CA ILE A 40 -25.45 1.19 4.68
C ILE A 40 -24.36 1.96 3.97
N GLU A 41 -23.28 1.27 3.64
CA GLU A 41 -22.18 1.76 2.85
C GLU A 41 -21.95 0.82 1.67
N LEU A 42 -21.84 1.37 0.46
CA LEU A 42 -21.67 0.61 -0.77
C LEU A 42 -20.30 0.92 -1.38
N TYR A 43 -19.39 -0.03 -1.26
CA TYR A 43 -18.05 0.07 -1.80
C TYR A 43 -17.90 -0.80 -3.04
N THR A 44 -17.25 -0.26 -4.08
CA THR A 44 -16.88 -1.04 -5.26
C THR A 44 -15.46 -0.76 -5.69
N SER A 45 -14.82 -1.77 -6.27
CA SER A 45 -13.49 -1.65 -6.86
C SER A 45 -13.55 -0.92 -8.21
N GLY A 46 -12.48 -0.17 -8.56
CA GLY A 46 -12.31 0.40 -9.89
C GLY A 46 -12.20 -0.62 -11.03
N ARG A 47 -12.24 -1.92 -10.72
CA ARG A 47 -12.29 -3.02 -11.70
C ARG A 47 -13.71 -3.46 -12.05
N ALA A 48 -14.74 -2.94 -11.40
CA ALA A 48 -16.11 -3.17 -11.79
C ALA A 48 -16.38 -2.48 -13.14
N SER A 49 -17.28 -3.07 -13.96
CA SER A 49 -17.70 -2.40 -15.20
C SER A 49 -18.52 -1.14 -14.87
N ASN A 50 -18.58 -0.21 -15.81
CA ASN A 50 -19.37 1.02 -15.64
C ASN A 50 -20.86 0.72 -15.40
N GLU A 51 -21.41 -0.29 -16.10
CA GLU A 51 -22.78 -0.73 -15.94
C GLU A 51 -23.05 -1.30 -14.54
N ALA A 52 -22.14 -2.14 -14.04
CA ALA A 52 -22.24 -2.69 -12.68
C ALA A 52 -22.14 -1.58 -11.63
N SER A 53 -21.23 -0.64 -11.79
CA SER A 53 -21.06 0.50 -10.90
C SER A 53 -22.28 1.41 -10.90
N TYR A 54 -22.87 1.67 -12.07
CA TYR A 54 -24.09 2.45 -12.20
C TYR A 54 -25.28 1.77 -11.50
N LEU A 55 -25.50 0.49 -11.76
CA LEU A 55 -26.58 -0.27 -11.11
C LEU A 55 -26.39 -0.34 -9.59
N TYR A 56 -25.16 -0.46 -9.14
CA TYR A 56 -24.83 -0.49 -7.72
C TYR A 56 -25.11 0.87 -7.06
N GLN A 57 -24.76 1.97 -7.73
CA GLN A 57 -25.12 3.32 -7.27
C GLN A 57 -26.63 3.51 -7.25
N LEU A 58 -27.34 3.10 -8.30
CA LEU A 58 -28.80 3.19 -8.37
C LEU A 58 -29.45 2.42 -7.21
N PHE A 59 -28.98 1.22 -6.94
CA PHE A 59 -29.44 0.41 -5.82
C PHE A 59 -29.28 1.15 -4.47
N GLY A 60 -28.11 1.71 -4.20
CA GLY A 60 -27.88 2.49 -2.96
C GLY A 60 -28.80 3.71 -2.85
N ARG A 61 -29.02 4.43 -3.95
CA ARG A 61 -29.94 5.56 -3.96
C ARG A 61 -31.40 5.15 -3.75
N MET A 62 -31.79 4.00 -4.26
CA MET A 62 -33.12 3.43 -3.98
C MET A 62 -33.30 3.01 -2.52
N LEU A 63 -32.21 2.63 -1.85
CA LEU A 63 -32.19 2.37 -0.41
C LEU A 63 -32.18 3.67 0.44
N GLY A 64 -31.97 4.81 -0.19
CA GLY A 64 -31.95 6.11 0.48
C GLY A 64 -30.61 6.52 1.05
N THR A 65 -29.50 5.90 0.63
CA THR A 65 -28.15 6.27 1.07
C THR A 65 -27.32 6.90 -0.05
N SER A 66 -26.39 7.75 0.33
CA SER A 66 -25.35 8.35 -0.53
C SER A 66 -23.94 7.96 -0.08
N ASN A 67 -23.79 6.93 0.74
CA ASN A 67 -22.51 6.46 1.25
C ASN A 67 -21.81 5.55 0.21
N PHE A 68 -21.11 6.20 -0.70
CA PHE A 68 -20.34 5.55 -1.76
C PHE A 68 -18.86 5.93 -1.65
N PRO A 69 -18.11 5.36 -0.70
CA PRO A 69 -16.67 5.55 -0.68
C PRO A 69 -16.05 4.93 -1.93
N ASP A 70 -15.09 5.61 -2.48
CA ASP A 70 -14.38 5.11 -3.65
C ASP A 70 -12.92 4.73 -3.32
N CYS A 71 -12.35 3.89 -4.19
CA CYS A 71 -10.99 3.40 -3.98
C CYS A 71 -9.92 4.49 -4.19
N SER A 72 -10.17 5.51 -5.00
CA SER A 72 -9.20 6.58 -5.24
C SER A 72 -8.97 7.42 -3.98
N ASN A 73 -10.04 7.79 -3.27
CA ASN A 73 -9.95 8.52 -2.01
C ASN A 73 -9.20 7.73 -0.94
N MET A 74 -9.47 6.44 -0.83
CA MET A 74 -8.84 5.58 0.18
C MET A 74 -7.44 5.10 -0.21
N CYS A 75 -7.08 5.15 -1.50
CA CYS A 75 -5.82 4.61 -1.99
C CYS A 75 -4.74 5.70 -2.09
N HIS A 76 -4.80 6.59 -3.07
CA HIS A 76 -3.71 7.50 -3.42
C HIS A 76 -4.09 8.98 -3.53
N GLU A 77 -5.32 9.36 -3.25
CA GLU A 77 -5.71 10.76 -3.34
C GLU A 77 -4.92 11.64 -2.36
N ALA A 78 -4.77 11.19 -1.11
CA ALA A 78 -3.96 11.91 -0.12
C ALA A 78 -2.50 12.06 -0.57
N SER A 79 -1.92 11.03 -1.18
CA SER A 79 -0.57 11.08 -1.76
C SER A 79 -0.52 12.08 -2.92
N GLY A 80 -1.53 12.09 -3.79
CA GLY A 80 -1.62 13.03 -4.91
C GLY A 80 -1.70 14.48 -4.46
N VAL A 81 -2.50 14.75 -3.43
CA VAL A 81 -2.61 16.11 -2.83
C VAL A 81 -1.28 16.52 -2.19
N GLY A 82 -0.67 15.66 -1.38
CA GLY A 82 0.62 15.95 -0.73
C GLY A 82 1.74 16.18 -1.75
N LEU A 83 1.86 15.34 -2.76
CA LEU A 83 2.86 15.50 -3.82
C LEU A 83 2.63 16.77 -4.63
N LYS A 84 1.38 17.11 -4.97
CA LYS A 84 1.08 18.35 -5.69
C LYS A 84 1.49 19.58 -4.90
N GLN A 85 1.30 19.58 -3.59
CA GLN A 85 1.74 20.68 -2.72
C GLN A 85 3.27 20.78 -2.61
N SER A 86 3.97 19.64 -2.57
CA SER A 86 5.42 19.58 -2.34
C SER A 86 6.25 19.72 -3.61
N ILE A 87 5.82 19.13 -4.72
CA ILE A 87 6.59 19.05 -5.98
C ILE A 87 5.84 19.53 -7.21
N GLY A 88 4.62 20.07 -7.03
CA GLY A 88 3.80 20.63 -8.11
C GLY A 88 3.01 19.61 -8.93
N VAL A 89 3.28 18.32 -8.83
CA VAL A 89 2.55 17.26 -9.53
C VAL A 89 2.08 16.17 -8.56
N GLY A 90 0.84 15.71 -8.70
CA GLY A 90 0.25 14.69 -7.86
C GLY A 90 0.63 13.26 -8.26
N LYS A 91 1.86 13.02 -8.71
CA LYS A 91 2.33 11.71 -9.18
C LYS A 91 3.77 11.48 -8.77
N GLY A 92 4.16 10.20 -8.68
CA GLY A 92 5.55 9.82 -8.47
C GLY A 92 6.42 10.22 -9.66
N THR A 93 7.64 10.64 -9.38
CA THR A 93 8.62 11.11 -10.38
C THR A 93 9.75 10.11 -10.61
N ILE A 94 9.82 9.04 -9.80
CA ILE A 94 10.85 8.00 -9.89
C ILE A 94 10.63 7.15 -11.14
N ARG A 95 11.70 6.89 -11.87
CA ARG A 95 11.78 5.95 -13.00
C ARG A 95 12.44 4.64 -12.57
N ILE A 96 12.27 3.59 -13.35
CA ILE A 96 12.90 2.29 -13.09
C ILE A 96 14.44 2.43 -13.05
N ASP A 97 15.00 3.21 -13.94
CA ASP A 97 16.45 3.45 -14.02
C ASP A 97 17.03 4.13 -12.77
N ASP A 98 16.21 4.83 -12.01
CA ASP A 98 16.65 5.49 -10.77
C ASP A 98 17.04 4.48 -9.69
N PHE A 99 16.42 3.29 -9.69
CA PHE A 99 16.82 2.19 -8.80
C PHE A 99 18.27 1.74 -9.05
N GLU A 100 18.74 1.85 -10.29
CA GLU A 100 20.11 1.46 -10.65
C GLU A 100 21.14 2.51 -10.24
N LYS A 101 20.72 3.74 -9.96
CA LYS A 101 21.59 4.89 -9.64
C LYS A 101 21.54 5.28 -8.17
N ALA A 102 20.47 4.95 -7.47
CA ALA A 102 20.26 5.35 -6.08
C ALA A 102 21.24 4.65 -5.13
N ASP A 103 21.88 5.40 -4.25
CA ASP A 103 22.75 4.90 -3.18
C ASP A 103 21.94 4.50 -1.94
N ALA A 104 20.74 5.08 -1.78
CA ALA A 104 19.79 4.76 -0.72
C ALA A 104 18.36 4.72 -1.27
N ILE A 105 17.59 3.72 -0.85
CA ILE A 105 16.18 3.54 -1.20
C ILE A 105 15.40 3.38 0.09
N PHE A 106 14.43 4.27 0.32
CA PHE A 106 13.53 4.21 1.47
C PHE A 106 12.18 3.66 1.02
N VAL A 107 11.69 2.62 1.68
CA VAL A 107 10.43 1.95 1.35
C VAL A 107 9.50 2.06 2.54
N PHE A 108 8.37 2.77 2.36
CA PHE A 108 7.38 3.00 3.42
C PHE A 108 6.06 2.31 3.08
N GLY A 109 5.57 1.43 3.97
CA GLY A 109 4.25 0.81 3.89
C GLY A 109 4.02 -0.07 2.65
N GLN A 110 5.07 -0.42 1.92
CA GLN A 110 4.99 -1.22 0.70
C GLN A 110 5.14 -2.72 0.97
N ASN A 111 4.38 -3.52 0.23
CA ASN A 111 4.62 -4.95 0.10
C ASN A 111 4.85 -5.32 -1.37
N PRO A 112 6.04 -5.05 -1.91
CA PRO A 112 6.31 -5.32 -3.32
C PRO A 112 6.24 -6.81 -3.68
N GLY A 113 6.50 -7.71 -2.73
CA GLY A 113 6.37 -9.15 -2.95
C GLY A 113 4.96 -9.57 -3.34
N THR A 114 3.94 -8.91 -2.82
CA THR A 114 2.53 -9.18 -3.12
C THR A 114 1.99 -8.28 -4.23
N ASN A 115 2.26 -6.98 -4.17
CA ASN A 115 1.59 -5.98 -5.01
C ASN A 115 2.39 -5.59 -6.26
N HIS A 116 3.72 -5.65 -6.20
CA HIS A 116 4.63 -5.22 -7.27
C HIS A 116 5.83 -6.19 -7.41
N PRO A 117 5.61 -7.48 -7.70
CA PRO A 117 6.69 -8.49 -7.62
C PRO A 117 7.87 -8.20 -8.54
N ARG A 118 7.69 -7.55 -9.67
CA ARG A 118 8.79 -7.16 -10.57
C ARG A 118 9.73 -6.13 -9.96
N MET A 119 9.25 -5.29 -9.04
CA MET A 119 10.08 -4.33 -8.30
C MET A 119 11.16 -5.03 -7.46
N LEU A 120 10.90 -6.26 -7.00
CA LEU A 120 11.89 -7.04 -6.23
C LEU A 120 13.17 -7.29 -7.02
N HIS A 121 13.10 -7.44 -8.34
CA HIS A 121 14.27 -7.58 -9.19
C HIS A 121 15.14 -6.31 -9.16
N SER A 122 14.51 -5.13 -9.30
CA SER A 122 15.23 -3.84 -9.23
C SER A 122 15.84 -3.61 -7.84
N LEU A 123 15.09 -3.90 -6.77
CA LEU A 123 15.60 -3.82 -5.39
C LEU A 123 16.77 -4.78 -5.16
N LYS A 124 16.68 -6.03 -5.63
CA LYS A 124 17.78 -7.01 -5.56
C LYS A 124 19.05 -6.49 -6.25
N ASN A 125 18.91 -5.94 -7.45
CA ASN A 125 20.03 -5.40 -8.19
C ASN A 125 20.65 -4.18 -7.48
N ALA A 126 19.84 -3.28 -6.94
CA ALA A 126 20.31 -2.18 -6.12
C ALA A 126 21.05 -2.67 -4.87
N ALA A 127 20.50 -3.64 -4.14
CA ALA A 127 21.14 -4.23 -2.96
C ALA A 127 22.49 -4.88 -3.32
N ARG A 128 22.56 -5.62 -4.42
CA ARG A 128 23.82 -6.24 -4.91
C ARG A 128 24.88 -5.22 -5.27
N ARG A 129 24.49 -4.05 -5.76
CA ARG A 129 25.39 -2.93 -6.05
C ARG A 129 25.89 -2.22 -4.78
N GLY A 130 25.29 -2.51 -3.63
CA GLY A 130 25.64 -1.91 -2.36
C GLY A 130 24.76 -0.74 -1.93
N ALA A 131 23.67 -0.47 -2.65
CA ALA A 131 22.68 0.52 -2.23
C ALA A 131 22.02 0.13 -0.90
N ARG A 132 21.83 1.11 -0.02
CA ARG A 132 21.15 0.91 1.26
C ARG A 132 19.64 0.91 1.03
N ILE A 133 18.97 -0.19 1.35
CA ILE A 133 17.51 -0.28 1.30
C ILE A 133 16.99 -0.29 2.74
N VAL A 134 16.26 0.76 3.09
CA VAL A 134 15.71 0.95 4.43
C VAL A 134 14.19 0.82 4.34
N SER A 135 13.65 -0.21 4.97
CA SER A 135 12.21 -0.48 4.94
C SER A 135 11.53 -0.11 6.26
N PHE A 136 10.40 0.58 6.15
CA PHE A 136 9.50 0.92 7.24
C PHE A 136 8.14 0.28 6.95
N ASN A 137 7.74 -0.69 7.73
CA ASN A 137 6.42 -1.31 7.61
C ASN A 137 5.97 -1.85 8.96
N THR A 138 4.69 -1.80 9.24
CA THR A 138 4.09 -2.32 10.47
C THR A 138 4.25 -3.85 10.59
N LEU A 139 4.22 -4.54 9.46
CA LEU A 139 4.44 -5.98 9.37
C LEU A 139 5.78 -6.30 8.70
N ARG A 140 6.36 -7.43 9.06
CA ARG A 140 7.53 -7.94 8.35
C ARG A 140 7.11 -8.64 7.06
N GLU A 141 7.36 -7.98 5.95
CA GLU A 141 7.04 -8.49 4.63
C GLU A 141 8.23 -9.27 4.05
N ARG A 142 8.02 -10.55 3.78
CA ARG A 142 9.09 -11.44 3.33
C ARG A 142 9.80 -10.95 2.08
N GLY A 143 9.07 -10.34 1.13
CA GLY A 143 9.65 -9.79 -0.09
C GLY A 143 10.57 -8.59 0.13
N LEU A 144 10.42 -7.86 1.24
CA LEU A 144 11.35 -6.81 1.65
C LEU A 144 12.53 -7.33 2.47
N GLU A 145 12.42 -8.52 3.04
CA GLU A 145 13.54 -9.14 3.75
C GLU A 145 14.45 -9.90 2.78
N ARG A 146 13.87 -10.77 1.99
CA ARG A 146 14.60 -11.68 1.09
C ARG A 146 13.79 -11.96 -0.17
N PHE A 147 14.49 -12.13 -1.28
CA PHE A 147 13.90 -12.47 -2.56
C PHE A 147 14.64 -13.66 -3.21
N ALA A 148 13.91 -14.73 -3.52
CA ALA A 148 14.37 -15.79 -4.41
C ALA A 148 13.95 -15.43 -5.83
N ASP A 149 14.94 -15.10 -6.66
CA ASP A 149 14.68 -14.64 -8.02
C ASP A 149 14.33 -15.82 -8.93
N PRO A 150 13.14 -15.88 -9.52
CA PRO A 150 12.75 -16.95 -10.44
C PRO A 150 13.56 -16.98 -11.74
N GLN A 151 14.33 -15.95 -12.03
CA GLN A 151 15.24 -15.90 -13.17
C GLN A 151 16.67 -16.35 -12.84
N ASP A 152 16.95 -16.64 -11.56
CA ASP A 152 18.26 -17.14 -11.11
C ASP A 152 18.16 -18.65 -10.88
N PRO A 153 18.76 -19.50 -11.78
CA PRO A 153 18.65 -20.95 -11.66
C PRO A 153 19.17 -21.51 -10.33
N VAL A 154 20.19 -20.88 -9.75
CA VAL A 154 20.74 -21.30 -8.46
C VAL A 154 19.75 -21.06 -7.33
N GLN A 155 19.06 -19.91 -7.33
CA GLN A 155 18.04 -19.59 -6.33
C GLN A 155 16.75 -20.40 -6.52
N MET A 156 16.48 -20.86 -7.74
CA MET A 156 15.33 -21.73 -8.00
C MET A 156 15.55 -23.19 -7.56
N LEU A 157 16.79 -23.66 -7.63
CA LEU A 157 17.16 -25.06 -7.29
C LEU A 157 17.67 -25.23 -5.87
N THR A 158 17.84 -24.13 -5.13
CA THR A 158 18.38 -24.15 -3.77
C THR A 158 17.54 -23.27 -2.85
N PRO A 159 17.62 -23.40 -1.52
CA PRO A 159 16.97 -22.50 -0.57
C PRO A 159 17.64 -21.12 -0.49
N LYS A 160 18.57 -20.80 -1.40
CA LYS A 160 19.26 -19.51 -1.42
C LYS A 160 18.31 -18.38 -1.86
N SER A 161 18.44 -17.24 -1.23
CA SER A 161 17.71 -16.02 -1.58
C SER A 161 18.59 -14.80 -1.33
N SER A 162 18.35 -13.72 -2.07
CA SER A 162 19.08 -12.47 -1.90
C SER A 162 18.44 -11.64 -0.78
N PRO A 163 19.22 -11.07 0.16
CA PRO A 163 18.70 -10.08 1.08
C PRO A 163 18.31 -8.82 0.30
N ILE A 164 17.24 -8.17 0.72
CA ILE A 164 16.73 -6.93 0.10
C ILE A 164 17.02 -5.75 1.04
N SER A 165 16.34 -5.67 2.18
CA SER A 165 16.55 -4.56 3.11
C SER A 165 17.85 -4.70 3.88
N SER A 166 18.63 -3.62 3.90
CA SER A 166 19.79 -3.48 4.77
C SER A 166 19.38 -3.14 6.21
N SER A 167 18.22 -2.48 6.37
CA SER A 167 17.62 -2.16 7.66
C SER A 167 16.10 -2.24 7.55
N TYR A 168 15.45 -2.77 8.59
CA TYR A 168 14.00 -2.94 8.63
C TYR A 168 13.46 -2.42 9.96
N TYR A 169 12.56 -1.45 9.90
CA TYR A 169 11.92 -0.85 11.05
C TYR A 169 10.42 -1.12 11.02
N GLN A 170 9.84 -1.44 12.18
CA GLN A 170 8.41 -1.69 12.35
C GLN A 170 7.78 -0.58 13.22
N PRO A 171 7.42 0.56 12.63
CA PRO A 171 6.68 1.57 13.36
C PRO A 171 5.26 1.05 13.68
N ASN A 172 4.67 1.54 14.74
CA ASN A 172 3.23 1.37 14.97
C ASN A 172 2.43 2.07 13.88
N LEU A 173 1.15 1.73 13.75
CA LEU A 173 0.24 2.42 12.81
C LEU A 173 0.29 3.93 13.03
N GLY A 174 0.49 4.69 11.94
CA GLY A 174 0.70 6.15 11.98
C GLY A 174 2.10 6.59 12.40
N GLY A 175 2.99 5.68 12.80
CA GLY A 175 4.36 5.97 13.21
C GLY A 175 5.31 6.39 12.08
N ASP A 176 4.92 6.16 10.83
CA ASP A 176 5.71 6.55 9.65
C ASP A 176 5.99 8.05 9.64
N MET A 177 4.97 8.88 9.96
CA MET A 177 5.14 10.32 10.05
C MET A 177 6.12 10.73 11.14
N ALA A 178 6.10 10.07 12.29
CA ALA A 178 7.05 10.32 13.38
C ALA A 178 8.46 9.93 12.97
N ALA A 179 8.64 8.80 12.29
CA ALA A 179 9.92 8.34 11.76
C ALA A 179 10.50 9.37 10.76
N VAL A 180 9.69 9.81 9.79
CA VAL A 180 10.13 10.82 8.79
C VAL A 180 10.48 12.14 9.47
N ARG A 181 9.66 12.63 10.40
CA ARG A 181 9.96 13.85 11.17
C ARG A 181 11.25 13.72 11.98
N GLY A 182 11.51 12.56 12.58
CA GLY A 182 12.74 12.28 13.28
C GLY A 182 13.97 12.35 12.38
N MET A 183 13.87 11.77 11.18
CA MET A 183 14.93 11.86 10.16
C MET A 183 15.18 13.31 9.70
N VAL A 184 14.11 14.06 9.41
CA VAL A 184 14.22 15.48 9.03
C VAL A 184 14.86 16.29 10.14
N LYS A 185 14.46 16.07 11.40
CA LYS A 185 15.09 16.74 12.55
C LYS A 185 16.58 16.47 12.61
N ALA A 186 17.02 15.22 12.50
CA ALA A 186 18.43 14.84 12.51
C ALA A 186 19.20 15.47 11.34
N LEU A 187 18.61 15.52 10.15
CA LEU A 187 19.20 16.18 8.99
C LEU A 187 19.38 17.71 9.22
N LEU A 188 18.39 18.38 9.81
CA LEU A 188 18.47 19.80 10.14
C LEU A 188 19.54 20.08 11.18
N GLU A 189 19.68 19.23 12.18
CA GLU A 189 20.72 19.33 13.19
C GLU A 189 22.11 19.17 12.56
N THR A 190 22.28 18.15 11.71
CA THR A 190 23.53 17.92 10.96
C THR A 190 23.86 19.10 10.03
N HIS A 191 22.86 19.62 9.32
CA HIS A 191 23.01 20.79 8.44
C HIS A 191 23.53 22.01 9.22
N ARG A 192 22.93 22.29 10.39
CA ARG A 192 23.37 23.40 11.25
C ARG A 192 24.81 23.23 11.77
N GLN A 193 25.16 22.02 12.18
CA GLN A 193 26.50 21.68 12.63
C GLN A 193 27.57 21.88 11.53
N ARG A 194 27.25 21.45 10.31
CA ARG A 194 28.11 21.63 9.14
C ARG A 194 28.33 23.12 8.83
N LEU A 195 27.26 23.92 8.81
CA LEU A 195 27.38 25.37 8.59
C LEU A 195 28.21 26.04 9.66
N ALA A 196 28.05 25.65 10.92
CA ALA A 196 28.87 26.18 12.04
C ALA A 196 30.33 25.78 11.91
N ALA A 197 30.64 24.65 11.28
CA ALA A 197 32.00 24.19 10.99
C ALA A 197 32.61 24.79 9.69
N GLY A 198 31.86 25.64 8.97
CA GLY A 198 32.27 26.20 7.68
C GLY A 198 32.20 25.21 6.51
N GLU A 199 31.49 24.11 6.68
CA GLU A 199 31.31 23.13 5.63
C GLU A 199 30.11 23.50 4.70
N PRO A 200 30.07 22.95 3.47
CA PRO A 200 28.96 23.18 2.56
C PRO A 200 27.60 22.76 3.17
N ALA A 201 26.57 23.55 2.86
CA ALA A 201 25.19 23.25 3.22
C ALA A 201 24.76 21.88 2.68
N LEU A 202 23.95 21.12 3.43
CA LEU A 202 23.40 19.85 2.96
C LEU A 202 22.25 20.07 1.98
N PHE A 203 21.48 21.13 2.15
CA PHE A 203 20.30 21.45 1.34
C PHE A 203 19.97 22.94 1.46
N ASP A 204 19.22 23.45 0.53
CA ASP A 204 18.71 24.81 0.52
C ASP A 204 17.47 24.92 1.42
N LEU A 205 17.53 25.75 2.46
CA LEU A 205 16.40 26.00 3.37
C LEU A 205 15.42 27.04 2.82
N ALA A 206 15.77 27.77 1.75
CA ALA A 206 14.90 28.73 1.11
C ALA A 206 13.94 28.07 0.10
N PHE A 207 14.23 26.86 -0.33
CA PHE A 207 13.36 26.05 -1.18
C PHE A 207 12.23 25.47 -0.35
#